data_97b9db62e15e5443bbb32b91f1998f2c
#
_entry.id   97b9db62e15e5443bbb32b91f1998f2c
#
_cell.length_a   1.000
_cell.length_b   1.000
_cell.length_c   1.000
_cell.angle_alpha   90.00
_cell.angle_beta   90.00
_cell.angle_gamma   90.00
#
_symmetry.space_group_name_H-M   'P 1'
#
loop_
_entity.id
_entity.type
_entity.pdbx_description
1 polymer ?
#
loop_
_entity_poly.entity_id
_entity_poly.type
_entity_poly.pdbx_seq_one_letter_code
_entity_poly.pdbx_strand_id
1 'polypeptide(L)'
;MRIISAFYGGKDCTDKLVVKDDKLIIRVNNNIIGDPKVGQVKYLSVDWEHEGIIYTDNFKEGDLATLPKTKHNKLGIFYSNNNNNQIWDSIYCSLDSIKIASNDKADIITCTWEDMPLNPFYNVPSWYRSQSHLNQLLQIMQCLYLAKDMNQYDYVSFLEHDVIYPEGYFDFPDFERGVVLTNMNYGGINQEGWQGRNQDDEPFHQMTMKFEDAIEHCLRILPNALKTNSGNIETDKLKREQWLCKNEAIHINHGVHFTSHNSIYSKTKTYQTHPYWGEHSKFSKLFKNE
;
A
#
# COMPACT_ATOMS: atom_id res chain seq x y z
N MET A 1 12.66 -10.80 22.04
CA MET A 1 13.73 -10.16 21.23
C MET A 1 14.85 -9.64 22.14
N ARG A 2 16.11 -9.70 21.70
CA ARG A 2 17.28 -9.19 22.43
C ARG A 2 18.16 -8.37 21.48
N ILE A 3 18.55 -7.15 21.87
CA ILE A 3 19.57 -6.38 21.15
C ILE A 3 20.94 -6.96 21.49
N ILE A 4 21.73 -7.27 20.47
CA ILE A 4 23.10 -7.80 20.59
C ILE A 4 24.08 -6.62 20.57
N SER A 5 23.95 -5.76 19.55
CA SER A 5 24.74 -4.55 19.40
C SER A 5 23.97 -3.48 18.64
N ALA A 6 24.28 -2.21 18.89
CA ALA A 6 23.71 -1.10 18.13
C ALA A 6 24.69 0.07 18.01
N PHE A 7 24.76 0.67 16.80
CA PHE A 7 25.63 1.78 16.49
C PHE A 7 24.86 2.89 15.78
N TYR A 8 24.87 4.11 16.34
CA TYR A 8 24.32 5.29 15.71
C TYR A 8 25.41 6.23 15.23
N GLY A 9 25.48 6.45 13.91
CA GLY A 9 26.55 7.24 13.29
C GLY A 9 27.96 6.68 13.55
N GLY A 10 28.08 5.37 13.81
CA GLY A 10 29.31 4.66 14.12
C GLY A 10 29.71 4.66 15.60
N LYS A 11 28.90 5.24 16.50
CA LYS A 11 29.11 5.22 17.94
C LYS A 11 28.18 4.21 18.61
N ASP A 12 28.73 3.39 19.50
CA ASP A 12 27.97 2.38 20.26
C ASP A 12 26.85 3.03 21.08
N CYS A 13 25.65 2.49 20.98
CA CYS A 13 24.45 2.92 21.68
C CYS A 13 23.61 1.73 22.17
N THR A 14 24.19 0.55 22.26
CA THR A 14 23.52 -0.69 22.60
C THR A 14 22.75 -0.58 23.93
N ASP A 15 23.34 0.04 24.93
CA ASP A 15 22.76 0.25 26.26
C ASP A 15 21.66 1.31 26.31
N LYS A 16 21.46 2.06 25.22
CA LYS A 16 20.42 3.10 25.09
C LYS A 16 19.14 2.59 24.47
N LEU A 17 19.18 1.42 23.84
CA LEU A 17 18.01 0.84 23.20
C LEU A 17 17.24 -0.03 24.19
N VAL A 18 16.02 0.37 24.53
CA VAL A 18 15.17 -0.33 25.50
C VAL A 18 14.15 -1.17 24.73
N VAL A 19 14.26 -2.50 24.92
CA VAL A 19 13.23 -3.45 24.45
C VAL A 19 12.11 -3.49 25.50
N LYS A 20 10.88 -3.26 25.07
CA LYS A 20 9.68 -3.33 25.90
C LYS A 20 8.65 -4.22 25.24
N ASP A 21 8.05 -5.14 26.00
CA ASP A 21 7.04 -6.09 25.49
C ASP A 21 7.52 -6.84 24.22
N ASP A 22 8.79 -7.27 24.25
CA ASP A 22 9.48 -7.96 23.17
C ASP A 22 9.64 -7.14 21.87
N LYS A 23 9.47 -5.82 21.95
CA LYS A 23 9.61 -4.86 20.83
C LYS A 23 10.59 -3.74 21.16
N LEU A 24 11.34 -3.30 20.15
CA LEU A 24 12.04 -2.02 20.14
C LEU A 24 11.25 -1.07 19.24
N ILE A 25 10.84 0.07 19.77
CA ILE A 25 10.22 1.17 18.97
C ILE A 25 10.96 2.44 19.36
N ILE A 26 11.73 2.98 18.43
CA ILE A 26 12.52 4.19 18.68
C ILE A 26 12.60 5.10 17.43
N ARG A 27 12.44 6.42 17.65
CA ARG A 27 12.74 7.40 16.62
C ARG A 27 14.26 7.56 16.49
N VAL A 28 14.79 7.29 15.30
CA VAL A 28 16.23 7.39 15.03
C VAL A 28 16.62 8.87 14.88
N ASN A 29 17.20 9.41 15.93
CA ASN A 29 17.63 10.81 15.97
C ASN A 29 18.75 11.02 17.01
N ASN A 30 19.22 12.25 17.12
CA ASN A 30 20.30 12.63 18.04
C ASN A 30 19.96 12.47 19.53
N ASN A 31 18.69 12.20 19.89
CA ASN A 31 18.31 11.93 21.29
C ASN A 31 18.82 10.58 21.80
N ILE A 32 19.25 9.66 20.91
CA ILE A 32 19.78 8.37 21.32
C ILE A 32 21.08 8.56 22.11
N ILE A 33 22.06 9.26 21.56
CA ILE A 33 23.40 9.49 22.16
C ILE A 33 24.01 10.86 21.85
N GLY A 34 23.21 11.85 21.48
CA GLY A 34 23.70 13.14 20.94
C GLY A 34 23.99 13.05 19.45
N ASP A 35 24.68 14.07 18.91
CA ASP A 35 25.05 14.14 17.49
C ASP A 35 26.50 13.65 17.28
N PRO A 36 26.73 12.37 16.92
CA PRO A 36 28.09 11.85 16.74
C PRO A 36 28.77 12.35 15.46
N LYS A 37 28.03 12.92 14.50
CA LYS A 37 28.54 13.42 13.20
C LYS A 37 27.73 14.62 12.75
N VAL A 38 28.06 15.79 13.28
CA VAL A 38 27.38 17.05 12.99
C VAL A 38 27.32 17.31 11.47
N GLY A 39 26.12 17.65 10.98
CA GLY A 39 25.92 18.01 9.56
C GLY A 39 25.94 16.82 8.58
N GLN A 40 25.97 15.58 9.07
CA GLN A 40 25.89 14.37 8.24
C GLN A 40 24.63 13.57 8.59
N VAL A 41 24.02 12.94 7.58
CA VAL A 41 22.97 11.95 7.79
C VAL A 41 23.57 10.71 8.46
N LYS A 42 22.93 10.25 9.52
CA LYS A 42 23.36 9.11 10.31
C LYS A 42 22.42 7.94 10.14
N TYR A 43 22.95 6.77 10.44
CA TYR A 43 22.18 5.51 10.45
C TYR A 43 22.33 4.85 11.82
N LEU A 44 21.23 4.26 12.29
CA LEU A 44 21.22 3.33 13.41
C LEU A 44 21.32 1.91 12.83
N SER A 45 22.45 1.25 13.08
CA SER A 45 22.63 -0.17 12.78
C SER A 45 22.36 -0.99 14.04
N VAL A 46 21.52 -2.01 13.96
CA VAL A 46 21.13 -2.84 15.13
C VAL A 46 21.28 -4.30 14.75
N ASP A 47 22.12 -5.02 15.53
CA ASP A 47 22.12 -6.48 15.54
C ASP A 47 21.22 -6.95 16.67
N TRP A 48 20.26 -7.81 16.35
CA TRP A 48 19.27 -8.29 17.31
C TRP A 48 18.94 -9.76 17.10
N GLU A 49 18.53 -10.43 18.17
CA GLU A 49 18.15 -11.85 18.18
C GLU A 49 16.66 -12.02 18.47
N HIS A 50 16.02 -12.85 17.68
CA HIS A 50 14.65 -13.29 17.90
C HIS A 50 14.52 -14.77 17.54
N GLU A 51 13.96 -15.57 18.43
CA GLU A 51 13.78 -17.03 18.25
C GLU A 51 15.08 -17.77 17.87
N GLY A 52 16.22 -17.32 18.40
CA GLY A 52 17.52 -17.93 18.15
C GLY A 52 18.19 -17.55 16.83
N ILE A 53 17.59 -16.66 16.04
CA ILE A 53 18.12 -16.14 14.78
C ILE A 53 18.65 -14.73 15.00
N ILE A 54 19.84 -14.43 14.48
CA ILE A 54 20.45 -13.10 14.53
C ILE A 54 20.14 -12.37 13.24
N TYR A 55 19.68 -11.13 13.38
CA TYR A 55 19.33 -10.20 12.29
C TYR A 55 20.15 -8.92 12.44
N THR A 56 20.41 -8.27 11.31
CA THR A 56 21.00 -6.92 11.25
C THR A 56 20.06 -5.99 10.48
N ASP A 57 19.68 -4.89 11.12
CA ASP A 57 18.86 -3.85 10.49
C ASP A 57 19.53 -2.49 10.55
N ASN A 58 19.28 -1.67 9.51
CA ASN A 58 19.77 -0.31 9.41
C ASN A 58 18.60 0.66 9.21
N PHE A 59 18.56 1.71 10.01
CA PHE A 59 17.54 2.75 9.98
C PHE A 59 18.21 4.10 9.78
N LYS A 60 17.67 4.92 8.90
CA LYS A 60 18.18 6.28 8.63
C LYS A 60 17.74 7.24 9.73
N GLU A 61 18.50 8.28 9.98
CA GLU A 61 18.09 9.38 10.84
C GLU A 61 16.74 9.96 10.39
N GLY A 62 15.79 10.05 11.31
CA GLY A 62 14.40 10.44 11.05
C GLY A 62 13.43 9.27 11.01
N ASP A 63 13.90 8.04 10.77
CA ASP A 63 13.03 6.85 10.73
C ASP A 63 12.46 6.51 12.11
N LEU A 64 11.33 5.80 12.11
CA LEU A 64 10.84 5.06 13.28
C LEU A 64 11.34 3.61 13.16
N ALA A 65 12.37 3.26 13.93
CA ALA A 65 12.87 1.89 14.01
C ALA A 65 11.90 1.05 14.83
N THR A 66 11.37 -0.02 14.25
CA THR A 66 10.51 -1.01 14.92
C THR A 66 11.11 -2.40 14.73
N LEU A 67 11.37 -3.12 15.83
CA LEU A 67 11.89 -4.49 15.85
C LEU A 67 11.11 -5.33 16.89
N PRO A 68 10.89 -6.65 16.68
CA PRO A 68 11.16 -7.29 15.41
C PRO A 68 10.32 -6.66 14.30
N LYS A 69 10.86 -6.62 13.12
CA LYS A 69 10.01 -6.39 11.95
C LYS A 69 9.06 -7.58 11.89
N THR A 70 7.77 -7.35 12.04
CA THR A 70 6.79 -8.39 11.78
C THR A 70 7.01 -8.85 10.34
N LYS A 71 7.39 -10.13 10.18
CA LYS A 71 7.58 -10.70 8.85
C LYS A 71 6.21 -11.01 8.29
N HIS A 72 5.61 -10.01 7.65
CA HIS A 72 4.36 -10.25 6.94
C HIS A 72 4.68 -10.98 5.64
N ASN A 73 3.91 -12.01 5.34
CA ASN A 73 3.98 -12.68 4.04
C ASN A 73 3.09 -12.00 2.99
N LYS A 74 2.43 -10.91 3.35
CA LYS A 74 1.54 -10.11 2.49
C LYS A 74 2.13 -8.73 2.26
N LEU A 75 2.11 -8.31 1.00
CA LEU A 75 2.52 -6.98 0.56
C LEU A 75 1.32 -6.24 -0.04
N GLY A 76 1.13 -4.99 0.33
CA GLY A 76 0.29 -4.04 -0.40
C GLY A 76 1.16 -3.10 -1.23
N ILE A 77 0.86 -2.96 -2.50
CA ILE A 77 1.48 -1.97 -3.39
C ILE A 77 0.44 -0.89 -3.70
N PHE A 78 0.66 0.29 -3.16
CA PHE A 78 -0.13 1.48 -3.48
C PHE A 78 0.56 2.28 -4.57
N TYR A 79 -0.17 2.63 -5.62
CA TYR A 79 0.36 3.43 -6.72
C TYR A 79 -0.56 4.61 -7.08
N SER A 80 0.03 5.74 -7.44
CA SER A 80 -0.71 6.94 -7.81
C SER A 80 0.09 7.88 -8.69
N ASN A 81 -0.59 8.53 -9.62
CA ASN A 81 -0.11 9.67 -10.38
C ASN A 81 -0.55 10.98 -9.70
N ASN A 82 -0.16 11.20 -8.47
CA ASN A 82 -0.62 12.28 -7.59
C ASN A 82 -0.17 13.71 -8.00
N ASN A 83 -0.06 13.97 -9.30
CA ASN A 83 0.29 15.29 -9.85
C ASN A 83 -0.88 16.28 -9.89
N ASN A 84 -2.10 15.85 -9.57
CA ASN A 84 -3.28 16.69 -9.48
C ASN A 84 -3.71 16.86 -8.03
N ASN A 85 -3.64 18.09 -7.51
CA ASN A 85 -4.00 18.42 -6.13
C ASN A 85 -5.48 18.15 -5.81
N GLN A 86 -6.36 18.11 -6.82
CA GLN A 86 -7.78 17.83 -6.62
C GLN A 86 -8.06 16.43 -6.07
N ILE A 87 -7.15 15.47 -6.30
CA ILE A 87 -7.31 14.09 -5.82
C ILE A 87 -6.57 13.81 -4.51
N TRP A 88 -5.86 14.77 -3.93
CA TRP A 88 -5.05 14.52 -2.74
C TRP A 88 -5.88 14.12 -1.52
N ASP A 89 -7.06 14.68 -1.33
CA ASP A 89 -7.96 14.26 -0.26
C ASP A 89 -8.38 12.79 -0.41
N SER A 90 -8.62 12.33 -1.63
CA SER A 90 -8.90 10.91 -1.92
C SER A 90 -7.69 10.04 -1.61
N ILE A 91 -6.49 10.45 -2.05
CA ILE A 91 -5.24 9.73 -1.77
C ILE A 91 -4.99 9.61 -0.27
N TYR A 92 -5.14 10.70 0.50
CA TYR A 92 -4.96 10.66 1.95
C TYR A 92 -6.00 9.77 2.62
N CYS A 93 -7.26 9.83 2.19
CA CYS A 93 -8.31 8.95 2.70
C CYS A 93 -7.98 7.47 2.44
N SER A 94 -7.50 7.15 1.24
CA SER A 94 -7.03 5.79 0.89
C SER A 94 -5.85 5.36 1.76
N LEU A 95 -4.82 6.19 1.90
CA LEU A 95 -3.64 5.87 2.73
C LEU A 95 -3.98 5.67 4.20
N ASP A 96 -4.86 6.50 4.76
CA ASP A 96 -5.34 6.33 6.14
C ASP A 96 -6.10 5.02 6.31
N SER A 97 -6.96 4.66 5.35
CA SER A 97 -7.68 3.39 5.37
C SER A 97 -6.74 2.18 5.21
N ILE A 98 -5.75 2.26 4.33
CA ILE A 98 -4.73 1.23 4.14
C ILE A 98 -3.93 1.02 5.43
N LYS A 99 -3.59 2.11 6.14
CA LYS A 99 -2.89 2.01 7.42
C LYS A 99 -3.68 1.19 8.46
N ILE A 100 -5.00 1.34 8.49
CA ILE A 100 -5.88 0.56 9.37
C ILE A 100 -5.98 -0.88 8.87
N ALA A 101 -6.20 -1.07 7.57
CA ALA A 101 -6.39 -2.38 6.97
C ALA A 101 -5.14 -3.27 7.05
N SER A 102 -3.95 -2.68 6.93
CA SER A 102 -2.67 -3.40 6.94
C SER A 102 -2.07 -3.61 8.32
N ASN A 103 -2.66 -3.04 9.37
CA ASN A 103 -2.13 -3.11 10.73
C ASN A 103 -1.83 -4.55 11.14
N ASP A 104 -0.54 -4.85 11.45
CA ASP A 104 -0.02 -6.17 11.81
C ASP A 104 -0.37 -7.32 10.83
N LYS A 105 -0.69 -7.02 9.56
CA LYS A 105 -1.13 -8.02 8.57
C LYS A 105 -0.37 -7.98 7.26
N ALA A 106 0.09 -6.80 6.83
CA ALA A 106 0.78 -6.61 5.56
C ALA A 106 1.78 -5.47 5.64
N ASP A 107 2.87 -5.60 4.90
CA ASP A 107 3.77 -4.48 4.62
C ASP A 107 3.22 -3.67 3.45
N ILE A 108 3.43 -2.36 3.47
CA ILE A 108 2.95 -1.47 2.41
C ILE A 108 4.13 -0.70 1.79
N ILE A 109 4.21 -0.77 0.46
CA ILE A 109 5.09 0.08 -0.34
C ILE A 109 4.23 0.98 -1.20
N THR A 110 4.55 2.27 -1.23
CA THR A 110 3.85 3.23 -2.08
C THR A 110 4.75 3.69 -3.23
N CYS A 111 4.19 3.90 -4.43
CA CYS A 111 4.89 4.52 -5.54
C CYS A 111 4.06 5.69 -6.07
N THR A 112 4.57 6.90 -5.92
CA THR A 112 3.88 8.13 -6.30
C THR A 112 4.77 9.02 -7.15
N TRP A 113 4.18 9.95 -7.92
CA TRP A 113 4.95 10.89 -8.72
C TRP A 113 5.59 11.97 -7.86
N GLU A 114 4.84 12.50 -6.91
CA GLU A 114 5.29 13.52 -6.00
C GLU A 114 5.32 12.96 -4.57
N ASP A 115 6.24 13.46 -3.76
CA ASP A 115 6.29 13.10 -2.36
C ASP A 115 5.04 13.59 -1.63
N MET A 116 4.45 12.70 -0.84
CA MET A 116 3.26 13.01 -0.05
C MET A 116 3.65 13.21 1.42
N PRO A 117 3.53 14.44 1.95
CA PRO A 117 4.07 14.77 3.28
C PRO A 117 3.46 13.95 4.43
N LEU A 118 2.25 13.47 4.26
CA LEU A 118 1.54 12.65 5.26
C LEU A 118 1.54 11.15 4.94
N ASN A 119 2.37 10.70 3.99
CA ASN A 119 2.46 9.28 3.66
C ASN A 119 3.13 8.52 4.82
N PRO A 120 2.43 7.61 5.51
CA PRO A 120 2.99 6.83 6.62
C PRO A 120 3.87 5.66 6.17
N PHE A 121 3.91 5.36 4.87
CA PHE A 121 4.56 4.19 4.31
C PHE A 121 5.87 4.55 3.60
N TYR A 122 6.67 3.53 3.30
CA TYR A 122 7.86 3.72 2.49
C TYR A 122 7.47 4.09 1.06
N ASN A 123 7.78 5.31 0.62
CA ASN A 123 7.47 5.79 -0.71
C ASN A 123 8.66 5.62 -1.65
N VAL A 124 8.40 5.01 -2.81
CA VAL A 124 9.34 4.90 -3.92
C VAL A 124 8.94 5.94 -4.96
N PRO A 125 9.76 6.96 -5.25
CA PRO A 125 9.42 7.92 -6.28
C PRO A 125 9.34 7.24 -7.64
N SER A 126 8.30 7.53 -8.42
CA SER A 126 8.11 6.95 -9.74
C SER A 126 9.19 7.40 -10.72
N TRP A 127 9.84 6.44 -11.36
CA TRP A 127 10.86 6.72 -12.40
C TRP A 127 10.26 7.20 -13.71
N TYR A 128 9.04 6.76 -14.01
CA TYR A 128 8.32 7.11 -15.24
C TYR A 128 7.05 7.86 -14.89
N ARG A 129 6.82 8.98 -15.58
CA ARG A 129 5.67 9.85 -15.31
C ARG A 129 4.89 10.09 -16.60
N SER A 130 3.83 9.34 -16.78
CA SER A 130 2.89 9.49 -17.88
C SER A 130 1.50 9.07 -17.41
N GLN A 131 0.47 9.81 -17.82
CA GLN A 131 -0.92 9.40 -17.58
C GLN A 131 -1.28 8.25 -18.51
N SER A 132 -0.88 7.03 -18.14
CA SER A 132 -1.10 5.83 -18.94
C SER A 132 -1.09 4.57 -18.07
N HIS A 133 -1.70 3.51 -18.57
CA HIS A 133 -1.59 2.18 -17.94
C HIS A 133 -0.15 1.66 -17.89
N LEU A 134 0.70 2.08 -18.83
CA LEU A 134 2.13 1.77 -18.75
C LEU A 134 2.77 2.36 -17.50
N ASN A 135 2.39 3.57 -17.09
CA ASN A 135 2.91 4.15 -15.86
C ASN A 135 2.50 3.34 -14.63
N GLN A 136 1.24 2.92 -14.54
CA GLN A 136 0.77 2.04 -13.44
C GLN A 136 1.58 0.75 -13.38
N LEU A 137 1.76 0.09 -14.53
CA LEU A 137 2.58 -1.13 -14.63
C LEU A 137 4.00 -0.89 -14.13
N LEU A 138 4.65 0.20 -14.56
CA LEU A 138 6.03 0.51 -14.17
C LEU A 138 6.15 0.87 -12.68
N GLN A 139 5.18 1.57 -12.11
CA GLN A 139 5.13 1.84 -10.67
C GLN A 139 5.02 0.53 -9.86
N ILE A 140 4.15 -0.37 -10.28
CA ILE A 140 3.98 -1.68 -9.63
C ILE A 140 5.26 -2.51 -9.77
N MET A 141 5.85 -2.59 -10.95
CA MET A 141 7.10 -3.31 -11.16
C MET A 141 8.24 -2.76 -10.30
N GLN A 142 8.34 -1.44 -10.18
CA GLN A 142 9.34 -0.79 -9.33
C GLN A 142 9.19 -1.22 -7.87
N CYS A 143 7.95 -1.28 -7.35
CA CYS A 143 7.68 -1.76 -5.99
C CYS A 143 7.97 -3.26 -5.84
N LEU A 144 7.58 -4.09 -6.81
CA LEU A 144 7.83 -5.53 -6.78
C LEU A 144 9.33 -5.86 -6.76
N TYR A 145 10.15 -5.18 -7.58
CA TYR A 145 11.60 -5.38 -7.57
C TYR A 145 12.24 -4.96 -6.25
N LEU A 146 11.81 -3.83 -5.70
CA LEU A 146 12.29 -3.42 -4.38
C LEU A 146 11.88 -4.43 -3.29
N ALA A 147 10.62 -4.86 -3.30
CA ALA A 147 10.09 -5.80 -2.33
C ALA A 147 10.82 -7.16 -2.36
N LYS A 148 11.23 -7.61 -3.55
CA LYS A 148 11.99 -8.84 -3.73
C LYS A 148 13.33 -8.83 -2.96
N ASP A 149 13.96 -7.64 -2.86
CA ASP A 149 15.21 -7.48 -2.14
C ASP A 149 15.01 -7.26 -0.63
N MET A 150 13.81 -6.84 -0.22
CA MET A 150 13.51 -6.51 1.19
C MET A 150 13.04 -7.71 2.02
N ASN A 151 12.20 -8.59 1.44
CA ASN A 151 11.60 -9.72 2.16
C ASN A 151 11.08 -10.79 1.18
N GLN A 152 10.78 -11.98 1.72
CA GLN A 152 10.06 -13.02 0.99
C GLN A 152 8.56 -12.87 1.25
N TYR A 153 7.85 -12.32 0.27
CA TYR A 153 6.40 -12.22 0.30
C TYR A 153 5.76 -13.40 -0.44
N ASP A 154 4.66 -13.92 0.09
CA ASP A 154 3.85 -14.93 -0.58
C ASP A 154 2.78 -14.29 -1.47
N TYR A 155 2.29 -13.10 -1.07
CA TYR A 155 1.15 -12.44 -1.70
C TYR A 155 1.43 -10.96 -1.93
N VAL A 156 0.82 -10.42 -2.98
CA VAL A 156 0.78 -8.98 -3.25
C VAL A 156 -0.65 -8.55 -3.61
N SER A 157 -1.13 -7.50 -2.94
CA SER A 157 -2.39 -6.81 -3.26
C SER A 157 -2.09 -5.49 -3.94
N PHE A 158 -2.79 -5.19 -5.02
CA PHE A 158 -2.68 -3.92 -5.74
C PHE A 158 -3.70 -2.94 -5.17
N LEU A 159 -3.23 -1.77 -4.75
CA LEU A 159 -4.01 -0.78 -4.02
C LEU A 159 -4.07 0.52 -4.80
N GLU A 160 -5.26 0.99 -5.10
CA GLU A 160 -5.49 2.22 -5.86
C GLU A 160 -5.75 3.42 -4.95
N HIS A 161 -5.46 4.60 -5.47
CA HIS A 161 -5.55 5.86 -4.73
C HIS A 161 -6.97 6.39 -4.51
N ASP A 162 -7.94 5.81 -5.18
CA ASP A 162 -9.36 6.14 -5.13
C ASP A 162 -10.21 5.03 -4.52
N VAL A 163 -9.60 4.17 -3.69
CA VAL A 163 -10.30 3.12 -2.95
C VAL A 163 -10.06 3.27 -1.45
N ILE A 164 -11.12 3.19 -0.66
CA ILE A 164 -11.07 3.11 0.80
C ILE A 164 -11.13 1.64 1.20
N TYR A 165 -10.10 1.15 1.88
CA TYR A 165 -9.94 -0.25 2.25
C TYR A 165 -10.41 -0.50 3.68
N PRO A 166 -11.33 -1.47 3.91
CA PRO A 166 -11.83 -1.76 5.25
C PRO A 166 -10.81 -2.53 6.08
N GLU A 167 -10.96 -2.45 7.39
CA GLU A 167 -10.32 -3.39 8.30
C GLU A 167 -10.65 -4.84 7.89
N GLY A 168 -9.61 -5.70 7.86
CA GLY A 168 -9.75 -7.08 7.38
C GLY A 168 -9.54 -7.27 5.88
N TYR A 169 -9.20 -6.21 5.13
CA TYR A 169 -8.91 -6.32 3.70
C TYR A 169 -7.77 -7.30 3.39
N PHE A 170 -6.80 -7.45 4.28
CA PHE A 170 -5.71 -8.41 4.15
C PHE A 170 -6.00 -9.78 4.80
N ASP A 171 -7.24 -10.05 5.23
CA ASP A 171 -7.65 -11.35 5.80
C ASP A 171 -8.13 -12.36 4.75
N PHE A 172 -7.76 -12.14 3.49
CA PHE A 172 -8.09 -13.06 2.41
C PHE A 172 -7.52 -14.47 2.66
N PRO A 173 -8.20 -15.53 2.18
CA PRO A 173 -7.76 -16.91 2.34
C PRO A 173 -6.50 -17.20 1.52
N ASP A 174 -5.78 -18.25 1.90
CA ASP A 174 -4.70 -18.79 1.07
C ASP A 174 -5.27 -19.30 -0.27
N PHE A 175 -4.48 -19.13 -1.33
CA PHE A 175 -4.78 -19.60 -2.67
C PHE A 175 -3.52 -20.03 -3.42
N GLU A 176 -3.70 -20.79 -4.49
CA GLU A 176 -2.57 -21.36 -5.23
C GLU A 176 -2.00 -20.40 -6.28
N ARG A 177 -0.83 -20.74 -6.83
CA ARG A 177 -0.22 -20.04 -7.97
C ARG A 177 -1.13 -20.11 -9.21
N GLY A 178 -0.99 -19.12 -10.09
CA GLY A 178 -1.80 -19.02 -11.30
C GLY A 178 -3.22 -18.49 -11.09
N VAL A 179 -3.53 -18.03 -9.87
CA VAL A 179 -4.84 -17.48 -9.51
C VAL A 179 -4.73 -15.98 -9.23
N VAL A 180 -5.71 -15.22 -9.69
CA VAL A 180 -5.99 -13.85 -9.24
C VAL A 180 -7.17 -13.91 -8.29
N LEU A 181 -6.94 -13.57 -7.03
CA LEU A 181 -8.00 -13.47 -6.04
C LEU A 181 -8.56 -12.05 -6.05
N THR A 182 -9.88 -11.92 -6.21
CA THR A 182 -10.55 -10.62 -6.29
C THR A 182 -11.55 -10.46 -5.15
N ASN A 183 -11.47 -9.34 -4.41
CA ASN A 183 -12.48 -9.01 -3.41
C ASN A 183 -13.76 -8.53 -4.12
N MET A 184 -14.86 -9.23 -3.87
CA MET A 184 -16.16 -8.92 -4.48
C MET A 184 -17.09 -8.14 -3.54
N ASN A 185 -16.64 -7.84 -2.32
CA ASN A 185 -17.40 -6.99 -1.39
C ASN A 185 -16.93 -5.53 -1.51
N TYR A 186 -17.53 -4.80 -2.44
CA TYR A 186 -17.20 -3.41 -2.68
C TYR A 186 -18.43 -2.59 -3.06
N GLY A 187 -18.38 -1.30 -2.77
CA GLY A 187 -19.36 -0.28 -3.14
C GLY A 187 -18.67 0.97 -3.69
N GLY A 188 -19.42 2.02 -3.84
CA GLY A 188 -18.91 3.32 -4.27
C GLY A 188 -19.39 4.47 -3.42
N ILE A 189 -18.73 5.60 -3.56
CA ILE A 189 -19.15 6.88 -3.00
C ILE A 189 -18.95 7.98 -4.04
N ASN A 190 -19.93 8.85 -4.21
CA ASN A 190 -19.83 10.04 -5.05
C ASN A 190 -20.35 11.28 -4.30
N GLN A 191 -20.44 12.41 -4.99
CA GLN A 191 -20.93 13.67 -4.40
C GLN A 191 -22.35 13.57 -3.81
N GLU A 192 -23.19 12.69 -4.33
CA GLU A 192 -24.61 12.56 -3.93
C GLU A 192 -24.80 11.58 -2.76
N GLY A 193 -23.85 10.66 -2.51
CA GLY A 193 -23.99 9.66 -1.46
C GLY A 193 -23.23 8.37 -1.72
N TRP A 194 -23.51 7.37 -0.90
CA TRP A 194 -23.05 6.01 -1.05
C TRP A 194 -23.80 5.31 -2.16
N GLN A 195 -23.09 4.46 -2.90
CA GLN A 195 -23.62 3.70 -4.04
C GLN A 195 -23.40 2.22 -3.81
N GLY A 196 -24.45 1.43 -3.98
CA GLY A 196 -24.32 -0.03 -4.02
C GLY A 196 -23.64 -0.51 -5.30
N ARG A 197 -23.10 -1.71 -5.25
CA ARG A 197 -22.50 -2.39 -6.38
C ARG A 197 -23.56 -2.81 -7.39
N ASN A 198 -23.24 -2.73 -8.70
CA ASN A 198 -23.94 -3.49 -9.72
C ASN A 198 -23.42 -4.96 -9.68
N GLN A 199 -24.31 -5.94 -9.50
CA GLN A 199 -23.95 -7.35 -9.26
C GLN A 199 -23.19 -8.02 -10.41
N ASP A 200 -23.24 -7.44 -11.60
CA ASP A 200 -22.66 -8.01 -12.82
C ASP A 200 -21.21 -7.54 -13.09
N ASP A 201 -20.68 -6.62 -12.27
CA ASP A 201 -19.35 -6.04 -12.50
C ASP A 201 -18.29 -6.67 -11.59
N GLU A 202 -17.19 -7.15 -12.16
CA GLU A 202 -16.00 -7.57 -11.43
C GLU A 202 -15.07 -6.38 -11.18
N PRO A 203 -14.66 -6.12 -9.94
CA PRO A 203 -13.72 -5.02 -9.64
C PRO A 203 -12.31 -5.42 -10.04
N PHE A 204 -11.76 -4.76 -11.03
CA PHE A 204 -10.37 -4.98 -11.43
C PHE A 204 -9.36 -4.43 -10.41
N HIS A 205 -9.76 -3.48 -9.60
CA HIS A 205 -8.93 -2.70 -8.67
C HIS A 205 -8.78 -3.31 -7.27
N GLN A 206 -9.21 -4.55 -7.05
CA GLN A 206 -9.10 -5.23 -5.74
C GLN A 206 -8.50 -6.62 -5.90
N MET A 207 -7.43 -6.69 -6.69
CA MET A 207 -6.75 -7.93 -7.02
C MET A 207 -5.62 -8.23 -6.05
N THR A 208 -5.50 -9.50 -5.70
CA THR A 208 -4.37 -10.08 -4.98
C THR A 208 -3.82 -11.25 -5.77
N MET A 209 -2.50 -11.38 -5.82
CA MET A 209 -1.80 -12.45 -6.54
C MET A 209 -0.74 -13.07 -5.64
N LYS A 210 -0.27 -14.28 -5.99
CA LYS A 210 1.02 -14.74 -5.47
C LYS A 210 2.12 -13.79 -5.94
N PHE A 211 3.08 -13.50 -5.08
CA PHE A 211 4.11 -12.51 -5.35
C PHE A 211 4.91 -12.82 -6.61
N GLU A 212 5.31 -14.07 -6.80
CA GLU A 212 6.03 -14.49 -8.00
C GLU A 212 5.18 -14.42 -9.27
N ASP A 213 3.88 -14.76 -9.17
CA ASP A 213 2.93 -14.66 -10.30
C ASP A 213 2.76 -13.21 -10.73
N ALA A 214 2.76 -12.26 -9.79
CA ALA A 214 2.70 -10.84 -10.09
C ALA A 214 3.92 -10.36 -10.88
N ILE A 215 5.12 -10.77 -10.49
CA ILE A 215 6.36 -10.46 -11.23
C ILE A 215 6.30 -11.06 -12.65
N GLU A 216 6.01 -12.35 -12.77
CA GLU A 216 5.92 -13.06 -14.05
C GLU A 216 4.86 -12.40 -14.95
N HIS A 217 3.73 -12.04 -14.39
CA HIS A 217 2.64 -11.38 -15.11
C HIS A 217 3.06 -10.00 -15.64
N CYS A 218 3.63 -9.14 -14.79
CA CYS A 218 4.12 -7.83 -15.21
C CYS A 218 5.18 -7.94 -16.32
N LEU A 219 6.13 -8.87 -16.20
CA LEU A 219 7.15 -9.11 -17.23
C LEU A 219 6.54 -9.57 -18.56
N ARG A 220 5.48 -10.37 -18.51
CA ARG A 220 4.80 -10.88 -19.71
C ARG A 220 4.07 -9.78 -20.47
N ILE A 221 3.42 -8.83 -19.79
CA ILE A 221 2.67 -7.75 -20.44
C ILE A 221 3.54 -6.56 -20.85
N LEU A 222 4.69 -6.35 -20.20
CA LEU A 222 5.57 -5.20 -20.41
C LEU A 222 5.95 -4.96 -21.89
N PRO A 223 6.34 -5.96 -22.72
CA PRO A 223 6.70 -5.72 -24.11
C PRO A 223 5.56 -5.11 -24.94
N ASN A 224 4.31 -5.52 -24.68
CA ASN A 224 3.16 -4.94 -25.33
C ASN A 224 2.83 -3.55 -24.79
N ALA A 225 2.92 -3.36 -23.49
CA ALA A 225 2.70 -2.09 -22.82
C ALA A 225 3.64 -0.99 -23.34
N LEU A 226 4.92 -1.32 -23.54
CA LEU A 226 5.90 -0.40 -24.12
C LEU A 226 5.58 0.00 -25.56
N LYS A 227 4.97 -0.89 -26.35
CA LYS A 227 4.59 -0.59 -27.74
C LYS A 227 3.32 0.27 -27.84
N THR A 228 2.37 0.02 -26.96
CA THR A 228 1.01 0.59 -27.06
C THR A 228 0.77 1.74 -26.09
N ASN A 229 1.72 2.02 -25.18
CA ASN A 229 1.55 2.90 -24.03
C ASN A 229 0.34 2.50 -23.15
N SER A 230 -0.04 1.22 -23.20
CA SER A 230 -1.17 0.65 -22.50
C SER A 230 -0.73 -0.68 -21.86
N GLY A 231 -0.60 -0.70 -20.55
CA GLY A 231 -0.15 -1.88 -19.77
C GLY A 231 -1.18 -2.22 -18.72
N ASN A 232 -2.36 -2.68 -19.15
CA ASN A 232 -3.37 -3.10 -18.20
C ASN A 232 -2.90 -4.35 -17.46
N ILE A 233 -2.90 -4.32 -16.13
CA ILE A 233 -2.58 -5.47 -15.27
C ILE A 233 -3.71 -6.51 -15.33
N GLU A 234 -4.85 -6.14 -15.88
CA GLU A 234 -5.99 -7.04 -16.07
C GLU A 234 -5.57 -8.29 -16.83
N THR A 235 -5.85 -9.43 -16.25
CA THR A 235 -5.21 -10.67 -16.61
C THR A 235 -6.15 -11.57 -17.38
N ASP A 236 -6.06 -11.59 -18.68
CA ASP A 236 -6.86 -12.48 -19.53
C ASP A 236 -6.48 -13.97 -19.40
N LYS A 237 -5.37 -14.29 -18.74
CA LYS A 237 -4.78 -15.63 -18.75
C LYS A 237 -4.67 -16.32 -17.38
N LEU A 238 -4.93 -15.61 -16.28
CA LEU A 238 -4.92 -16.22 -14.95
C LEU A 238 -6.35 -16.59 -14.54
N LYS A 239 -6.48 -17.72 -13.87
CA LYS A 239 -7.73 -18.14 -13.25
C LYS A 239 -8.14 -17.08 -12.23
N ARG A 240 -9.41 -16.67 -12.23
CA ARG A 240 -9.96 -15.77 -11.24
C ARG A 240 -10.71 -16.53 -10.18
N GLU A 241 -10.47 -16.18 -8.94
CA GLU A 241 -11.25 -16.64 -7.78
C GLU A 241 -11.75 -15.43 -7.01
N GLN A 242 -12.90 -15.57 -6.38
CA GLN A 242 -13.57 -14.50 -5.67
C GLN A 242 -13.53 -14.76 -4.18
N TRP A 243 -13.38 -13.68 -3.41
CA TRP A 243 -13.56 -13.71 -1.98
C TRP A 243 -14.39 -12.51 -1.52
N LEU A 244 -14.86 -12.54 -0.29
CA LEU A 244 -15.66 -11.45 0.28
C LEU A 244 -14.96 -10.96 1.55
N CYS A 245 -14.42 -9.74 1.51
CA CYS A 245 -14.01 -9.06 2.72
C CYS A 245 -15.23 -8.87 3.63
N LYS A 246 -15.04 -8.94 4.94
CA LYS A 246 -16.13 -8.78 5.91
C LYS A 246 -16.89 -7.46 5.74
N ASN A 247 -16.17 -6.38 5.48
CA ASN A 247 -16.73 -5.06 5.26
C ASN A 247 -16.45 -4.61 3.81
N GLU A 248 -17.29 -3.74 3.28
CA GLU A 248 -17.20 -3.23 1.92
C GLU A 248 -15.98 -2.33 1.72
N ALA A 249 -15.17 -2.59 0.69
CA ALA A 249 -14.23 -1.61 0.14
C ALA A 249 -15.00 -0.58 -0.69
N ILE A 250 -14.57 0.67 -0.67
CA ILE A 250 -15.33 1.77 -1.30
C ILE A 250 -14.48 2.45 -2.38
N HIS A 251 -14.97 2.42 -3.60
CA HIS A 251 -14.41 3.21 -4.68
C HIS A 251 -14.91 4.65 -4.62
N ILE A 252 -13.97 5.61 -4.64
CA ILE A 252 -14.25 7.04 -4.60
C ILE A 252 -14.44 7.54 -6.04
N ASN A 253 -15.66 7.87 -6.41
CA ASN A 253 -15.95 8.46 -7.72
C ASN A 253 -15.84 10.00 -7.63
N HIS A 254 -14.63 10.52 -7.80
CA HIS A 254 -14.32 11.95 -7.67
C HIS A 254 -14.34 12.73 -9.01
N GLY A 255 -14.87 12.16 -10.09
CA GLY A 255 -15.02 12.86 -11.38
C GLY A 255 -13.73 13.07 -12.18
N VAL A 256 -12.54 12.95 -11.57
CA VAL A 256 -11.23 13.21 -12.17
C VAL A 256 -10.52 11.89 -12.52
N HIS A 257 -11.23 10.97 -13.16
CA HIS A 257 -10.67 9.67 -13.52
C HIS A 257 -10.02 9.70 -14.91
N PHE A 258 -8.94 8.93 -15.06
CA PHE A 258 -8.36 8.65 -16.38
C PHE A 258 -9.31 7.79 -17.25
N THR A 259 -10.07 6.90 -16.62
CA THR A 259 -11.11 6.09 -17.26
C THR A 259 -12.45 6.42 -16.64
N SER A 260 -13.49 6.60 -17.46
CA SER A 260 -14.84 6.88 -16.99
C SER A 260 -15.46 5.63 -16.36
N HIS A 261 -15.50 5.58 -15.03
CA HIS A 261 -16.18 4.53 -14.27
C HIS A 261 -17.68 4.80 -14.07
N ASN A 262 -18.23 5.83 -14.70
CA ASN A 262 -19.62 6.24 -14.57
C ASN A 262 -20.64 5.14 -14.90
N SER A 263 -20.25 4.07 -15.62
CA SER A 263 -21.14 2.96 -15.96
C SER A 263 -21.39 1.97 -14.81
N ILE A 264 -20.45 1.82 -13.91
CA ILE A 264 -20.53 0.78 -12.85
C ILE A 264 -21.54 1.15 -11.77
N TYR A 265 -21.61 2.44 -11.41
CA TYR A 265 -22.43 2.94 -10.31
C TYR A 265 -23.64 3.79 -10.74
N SER A 266 -23.73 4.20 -12.01
CA SER A 266 -24.71 5.16 -12.50
C SER A 266 -26.18 4.73 -12.40
N LYS A 267 -26.45 3.45 -12.14
CA LYS A 267 -27.81 2.90 -12.02
C LYS A 267 -28.25 2.60 -10.60
N THR A 268 -27.38 2.79 -9.61
CA THR A 268 -27.69 2.47 -8.22
C THR A 268 -28.26 3.70 -7.50
N LYS A 269 -29.27 3.48 -6.65
CA LYS A 269 -29.77 4.55 -5.76
C LYS A 269 -28.69 4.91 -4.76
N THR A 270 -28.50 6.21 -4.55
CA THR A 270 -27.62 6.72 -3.50
C THR A 270 -28.33 6.67 -2.13
N TYR A 271 -27.56 6.48 -1.08
CA TYR A 271 -28.02 6.53 0.32
C TYR A 271 -27.03 7.34 1.16
N GLN A 272 -27.48 7.89 2.29
CA GLN A 272 -26.69 8.83 3.08
C GLN A 272 -25.86 8.16 4.17
N THR A 273 -26.26 6.99 4.63
CA THR A 273 -25.61 6.27 5.73
C THR A 273 -25.18 4.88 5.29
N HIS A 274 -23.88 4.60 5.35
CA HIS A 274 -23.32 3.26 5.09
C HIS A 274 -23.24 2.47 6.40
N PRO A 275 -23.60 1.18 6.44
CA PRO A 275 -23.61 0.39 7.67
C PRO A 275 -22.25 0.35 8.41
N TYR A 276 -21.15 0.28 7.66
CA TYR A 276 -19.79 0.23 8.22
C TYR A 276 -19.12 1.61 8.25
N TRP A 277 -19.18 2.37 7.14
CA TRP A 277 -18.48 3.65 7.00
C TRP A 277 -19.22 4.84 7.61
N GLY A 278 -20.51 4.71 7.88
CA GLY A 278 -21.34 5.73 8.51
C GLY A 278 -21.85 6.81 7.55
N GLU A 279 -21.97 8.04 8.06
CA GLU A 279 -22.58 9.15 7.32
C GLU A 279 -21.72 9.64 6.14
N HIS A 280 -22.34 9.81 4.98
CA HIS A 280 -21.73 10.38 3.77
C HIS A 280 -21.09 11.74 4.02
N SER A 281 -21.70 12.58 4.85
CA SER A 281 -21.20 13.92 5.19
C SER A 281 -19.78 13.95 5.73
N LYS A 282 -19.29 12.87 6.34
CA LYS A 282 -17.90 12.73 6.82
C LYS A 282 -16.88 12.69 5.67
N PHE A 283 -17.33 12.32 4.48
CA PHE A 283 -16.52 12.18 3.28
C PHE A 283 -16.71 13.35 2.28
N SER A 284 -17.51 14.34 2.62
CA SER A 284 -17.84 15.47 1.73
C SER A 284 -16.63 16.25 1.21
N LYS A 285 -15.49 16.22 1.95
CA LYS A 285 -14.24 16.85 1.52
C LYS A 285 -13.64 16.23 0.27
N LEU A 286 -13.94 14.94 -0.02
CA LEU A 286 -13.45 14.24 -1.21
C LEU A 286 -13.98 14.83 -2.51
N PHE A 287 -15.06 15.63 -2.46
CA PHE A 287 -15.80 16.15 -3.61
C PHE A 287 -15.86 17.68 -3.67
N LYS A 288 -15.10 18.40 -2.81
CA LYS A 288 -15.20 19.87 -2.69
C LYS A 288 -14.56 20.68 -3.81
N ASN A 289 -13.89 20.04 -4.75
CA ASN A 289 -13.14 20.70 -5.82
C ASN A 289 -13.78 20.52 -7.22
N GLU A 290 -15.05 20.15 -7.25
CA GLU A 290 -15.84 20.11 -8.51
C GLU A 290 -16.61 21.40 -8.74
#